data_a3bde161c5bba63379594243a2b55b9a
#
_entry.id   a3bde161c5bba63379594243a2b55b9a
#
_cell.length_a   1.000
_cell.length_b   1.000
_cell.length_c   1.000
_cell.angle_alpha   90.00
_cell.angle_beta   90.00
_cell.angle_gamma   90.00
#
_symmetry.space_group_name_H-M   'P 1'
#
loop_
_entity.id
_entity.type
_entity.pdbx_description
1 polymer ?
#
loop_
_entity_poly.entity_id
_entity_poly.type
_entity_poly.pdbx_seq_one_letter_code
_entity_poly.pdbx_strand_id
1 'polypeptide(L)'
;MSYQVLARKWRPKNFSEVVGQSHVLTALENGLKENRLHHAYLFSGTRGVGKTSIARLFAKGLNCVNGITADPCGECENCKAIEAGNFIDLIEIDAASRTKVEDTRELLDNVQYKPVVGRYKVYLIDEVHMLSRHSFNALLKTLEEPPEYVKFLLATTDPQKLPITILSRCMQFHLKALDEPQISAHLNRVLTAENIPFDAPALDKLAKAAQGSIRDSLSLTDQAIAMGNGKVSTDVVNTMLGLLDEDQPIEIIYALHQGNGERLMKTIQTVAEKAGDWDELLAETAEKLHQIALMQLLAKN
;
A
#
# COMPACT_ATOMS: atom_id res chain seq x y z
N MET A 1 -13.20 -15.86 18.46
CA MET A 1 -12.36 -14.72 18.06
C MET A 1 -12.99 -14.11 16.83
N SER A 2 -13.17 -12.78 16.77
CA SER A 2 -13.69 -12.14 15.55
C SER A 2 -12.62 -12.23 14.46
N TYR A 3 -12.99 -12.64 13.25
CA TYR A 3 -12.12 -12.62 12.08
C TYR A 3 -11.58 -11.22 11.84
N GLN A 4 -10.28 -11.08 11.72
CA GLN A 4 -9.61 -9.83 11.39
C GLN A 4 -8.97 -9.96 10.02
N VAL A 5 -9.31 -9.05 9.09
CA VAL A 5 -8.74 -9.05 7.74
C VAL A 5 -7.22 -8.96 7.74
N LEU A 6 -6.56 -9.69 6.85
CA LEU A 6 -5.09 -9.80 6.79
C LEU A 6 -4.41 -8.44 6.68
N ALA A 7 -4.95 -7.53 5.88
CA ALA A 7 -4.41 -6.18 5.71
C ALA A 7 -4.34 -5.37 7.02
N ARG A 8 -5.16 -5.70 8.02
CA ARG A 8 -5.10 -5.09 9.35
C ARG A 8 -4.23 -5.89 10.30
N LYS A 9 -4.35 -7.22 10.30
CA LYS A 9 -3.58 -8.12 11.18
C LYS A 9 -2.08 -8.06 10.89
N TRP A 10 -1.71 -7.98 9.60
CA TRP A 10 -0.33 -7.94 9.13
C TRP A 10 0.20 -6.52 8.86
N ARG A 11 -0.42 -5.52 9.48
CA ARG A 11 0.17 -4.19 9.48
C ARG A 11 1.49 -4.23 10.26
N PRO A 12 2.62 -3.74 9.69
CA PRO A 12 3.92 -3.81 10.35
C PRO A 12 3.89 -3.12 11.71
N LYS A 13 4.52 -3.77 12.70
CA LYS A 13 4.59 -3.30 14.09
C LYS A 13 5.92 -2.63 14.44
N ASN A 14 6.94 -2.87 13.62
CA ASN A 14 8.27 -2.27 13.68
C ASN A 14 8.80 -2.03 12.26
N PHE A 15 9.91 -1.29 12.15
CA PHE A 15 10.48 -0.94 10.84
C PHE A 15 11.00 -2.17 10.09
N SER A 16 11.49 -3.20 10.78
CA SER A 16 12.01 -4.42 10.15
C SER A 16 10.94 -5.29 9.48
N GLU A 17 9.68 -5.12 9.85
CA GLU A 17 8.54 -5.82 9.23
C GLU A 17 8.04 -5.14 7.96
N VAL A 18 8.48 -3.91 7.68
CA VAL A 18 8.07 -3.19 6.47
C VAL A 18 8.71 -3.82 5.25
N VAL A 19 7.91 -4.15 4.26
CA VAL A 19 8.37 -4.73 3.01
C VAL A 19 8.89 -3.62 2.09
N GLY A 20 10.11 -3.79 1.58
CA GLY A 20 10.75 -2.80 0.72
C GLY A 20 11.08 -1.49 1.45
N GLN A 21 11.12 -0.36 0.73
CA GLN A 21 11.27 1.00 1.26
C GLN A 21 12.58 1.27 2.05
N SER A 22 13.62 0.45 1.90
CA SER A 22 14.84 0.51 2.71
C SER A 22 15.44 1.92 2.79
N HIS A 23 15.42 2.68 1.69
CA HIS A 23 15.94 4.06 1.63
C HIS A 23 15.19 5.03 2.57
N VAL A 24 13.86 4.87 2.69
CA VAL A 24 13.03 5.67 3.60
C VAL A 24 13.25 5.24 5.04
N LEU A 25 13.24 3.94 5.28
CA LEU A 25 13.41 3.36 6.62
C LEU A 25 14.75 3.75 7.22
N THR A 26 15.86 3.60 6.48
CA THR A 26 17.19 4.00 6.93
C THR A 26 17.25 5.48 7.32
N ALA A 27 16.64 6.37 6.53
CA ALA A 27 16.65 7.79 6.83
C ALA A 27 15.84 8.12 8.11
N LEU A 28 14.66 7.50 8.29
CA LEU A 28 13.83 7.68 9.47
C LEU A 28 14.49 7.11 10.73
N GLU A 29 15.07 5.92 10.63
CA GLU A 29 15.80 5.30 11.74
C GLU A 29 16.99 6.13 12.19
N ASN A 30 17.79 6.64 11.24
CA ASN A 30 18.91 7.52 11.56
C ASN A 30 18.45 8.81 12.22
N GLY A 31 17.36 9.41 11.70
CA GLY A 31 16.75 10.60 12.33
C GLY A 31 16.33 10.37 13.78
N LEU A 32 15.74 9.20 14.07
CA LEU A 32 15.36 8.81 15.44
C LEU A 32 16.58 8.53 16.33
N LYS A 33 17.59 7.80 15.82
CA LYS A 33 18.81 7.45 16.57
C LYS A 33 19.65 8.68 16.92
N GLU A 34 19.74 9.63 15.97
CA GLU A 34 20.55 10.83 16.15
C GLU A 34 19.77 12.01 16.77
N ASN A 35 18.47 11.80 17.06
CA ASN A 35 17.55 12.85 17.52
C ASN A 35 17.52 14.07 16.58
N ARG A 36 17.71 13.83 15.27
CA ARG A 36 17.63 14.84 14.22
C ARG A 36 16.24 14.80 13.59
N LEU A 37 15.29 15.40 14.28
CA LEU A 37 13.88 15.31 13.96
C LEU A 37 13.37 16.60 13.31
N HIS A 38 13.02 16.51 12.03
CA HIS A 38 12.33 17.59 11.34
C HIS A 38 10.91 17.79 11.93
N HIS A 39 10.31 18.96 11.76
CA HIS A 39 8.95 19.23 12.24
C HIS A 39 7.87 18.63 11.33
N ALA A 40 8.16 18.44 10.04
CA ALA A 40 7.20 17.92 9.06
C ALA A 40 7.85 16.91 8.09
N TYR A 41 7.16 15.82 7.85
CA TYR A 41 7.52 14.75 6.92
C TYR A 41 6.41 14.56 5.91
N LEU A 42 6.76 14.41 4.65
CA LEU A 42 5.81 14.12 3.57
C LEU A 42 6.13 12.76 2.95
N PHE A 43 5.21 11.83 3.08
CA PHE A 43 5.27 10.51 2.45
C PHE A 43 4.43 10.51 1.19
N SER A 44 5.05 10.40 0.02
CA SER A 44 4.38 10.32 -1.28
C SER A 44 4.51 8.91 -1.87
N GLY A 45 3.60 8.52 -2.74
CA GLY A 45 3.62 7.23 -3.44
C GLY A 45 2.22 6.67 -3.67
N THR A 46 2.10 5.62 -4.46
CA THR A 46 0.83 5.01 -4.83
C THR A 46 0.05 4.51 -3.61
N ARG A 47 -1.23 4.20 -3.80
CA ARG A 47 -2.08 3.67 -2.74
C ARG A 47 -1.55 2.30 -2.27
N GLY A 48 -1.65 2.03 -0.96
CA GLY A 48 -1.35 0.71 -0.40
C GLY A 48 0.13 0.35 -0.23
N VAL A 49 1.08 1.26 -0.55
CA VAL A 49 2.54 1.02 -0.41
C VAL A 49 3.09 1.19 1.01
N GLY A 50 2.23 1.54 1.98
CA GLY A 50 2.61 1.61 3.39
C GLY A 50 2.84 3.01 3.98
N LYS A 51 2.47 4.11 3.28
CA LYS A 51 2.64 5.50 3.77
C LYS A 51 2.17 5.69 5.20
N THR A 52 0.91 5.43 5.46
CA THR A 52 0.28 5.58 6.79
C THR A 52 0.87 4.62 7.83
N SER A 53 1.28 3.41 7.41
CA SER A 53 1.92 2.45 8.32
C SER A 53 3.29 2.93 8.78
N ILE A 54 4.14 3.41 7.86
CA ILE A 54 5.46 3.98 8.19
C ILE A 54 5.30 5.22 9.07
N ALA A 55 4.34 6.09 8.77
CA ALA A 55 4.04 7.26 9.60
C ALA A 55 3.66 6.88 11.03
N ARG A 56 2.83 5.84 11.22
CA ARG A 56 2.50 5.33 12.57
C ARG A 56 3.69 4.71 13.29
N LEU A 57 4.55 3.98 12.57
CA LEU A 57 5.79 3.43 13.15
C LEU A 57 6.72 4.55 13.62
N PHE A 58 6.83 5.61 12.82
CA PHE A 58 7.61 6.79 13.19
C PHE A 58 7.02 7.49 14.42
N ALA A 59 5.69 7.68 14.48
CA ALA A 59 5.00 8.20 15.67
C ALA A 59 5.24 7.35 16.92
N LYS A 60 5.28 6.02 16.75
CA LYS A 60 5.63 5.04 17.80
C LYS A 60 7.07 5.24 18.30
N GLY A 61 8.02 5.41 17.38
CA GLY A 61 9.43 5.72 17.69
C GLY A 61 9.61 7.04 18.44
N LEU A 62 8.83 8.06 18.10
CA LEU A 62 8.85 9.36 18.78
C LEU A 62 8.29 9.31 20.22
N ASN A 63 7.26 8.49 20.46
CA ASN A 63 6.47 8.49 21.69
C ASN A 63 6.64 7.23 22.56
N CYS A 64 7.56 6.32 22.23
CA CYS A 64 7.85 5.17 23.09
C CYS A 64 8.31 5.62 24.48
N VAL A 65 7.80 4.99 25.54
CA VAL A 65 8.15 5.34 26.92
C VAL A 65 9.66 5.26 27.17
N ASN A 66 10.34 4.29 26.52
CA ASN A 66 11.78 4.06 26.65
C ASN A 66 12.66 5.14 25.99
N GLY A 67 12.09 6.15 25.36
CA GLY A 67 12.82 7.20 24.68
C GLY A 67 12.46 7.33 23.21
N ILE A 68 13.10 8.29 22.54
CA ILE A 68 13.07 8.41 21.09
C ILE A 68 13.94 7.28 20.54
N THR A 69 13.38 6.42 19.71
CA THR A 69 14.08 5.21 19.26
C THR A 69 13.59 4.75 17.88
N ALA A 70 14.52 4.19 17.11
CA ALA A 70 14.20 3.48 15.87
C ALA A 70 13.59 2.08 16.12
N ASP A 71 13.71 1.56 17.36
CA ASP A 71 13.15 0.27 17.74
C ASP A 71 12.18 0.44 18.94
N PRO A 72 10.92 0.85 18.65
CA PRO A 72 9.94 1.03 19.71
C PRO A 72 9.57 -0.31 20.34
N CYS A 73 9.49 -0.35 21.66
CA CYS A 73 9.35 -1.61 22.42
C CYS A 73 8.07 -2.42 22.10
N GLY A 74 7.03 -1.81 21.53
CA GLY A 74 5.76 -2.50 21.21
C GLY A 74 4.88 -2.85 22.41
N GLU A 75 5.40 -2.82 23.62
CA GLU A 75 4.73 -3.32 24.84
C GLU A 75 4.22 -2.24 25.78
N CYS A 76 4.80 -1.04 25.75
CA CYS A 76 4.38 0.06 26.61
C CYS A 76 2.99 0.58 26.21
N GLU A 77 2.35 1.32 27.11
CA GLU A 77 1.00 1.86 26.90
C GLU A 77 0.93 2.73 25.63
N ASN A 78 1.91 3.59 25.40
CA ASN A 78 1.95 4.45 24.22
C ASN A 78 2.06 3.63 22.92
N CYS A 79 2.94 2.62 22.89
CA CYS A 79 3.10 1.76 21.71
C CYS A 79 1.83 0.99 21.40
N LYS A 80 1.18 0.42 22.43
CA LYS A 80 -0.09 -0.30 22.28
C LYS A 80 -1.23 0.63 21.86
N ALA A 81 -1.32 1.82 22.45
CA ALA A 81 -2.34 2.80 22.08
C ALA A 81 -2.19 3.30 20.64
N ILE A 82 -0.97 3.55 20.17
CA ILE A 82 -0.71 3.93 18.76
C ILE A 82 -1.07 2.77 17.82
N GLU A 83 -0.74 1.53 18.16
CA GLU A 83 -1.10 0.36 17.36
C GLU A 83 -2.61 0.15 17.29
N ALA A 84 -3.31 0.35 18.40
CA ALA A 84 -4.77 0.29 18.48
C ALA A 84 -5.47 1.48 17.79
N GLY A 85 -4.75 2.59 17.55
CA GLY A 85 -5.29 3.81 16.92
C GLY A 85 -6.09 4.69 17.89
N ASN A 86 -5.80 4.62 19.21
CA ASN A 86 -6.47 5.38 20.25
C ASN A 86 -5.51 6.20 21.14
N PHE A 87 -4.29 6.45 20.66
CA PHE A 87 -3.32 7.30 21.36
C PHE A 87 -3.71 8.77 21.23
N ILE A 88 -3.93 9.44 22.36
CA ILE A 88 -4.51 10.79 22.41
C ILE A 88 -3.64 11.86 21.71
N ASP A 89 -2.30 11.70 21.73
CA ASP A 89 -1.36 12.64 21.12
C ASP A 89 -0.99 12.24 19.66
N LEU A 90 -1.66 11.23 19.07
CA LEU A 90 -1.62 10.93 17.66
C LEU A 90 -2.97 11.24 17.03
N ILE A 91 -3.06 12.40 16.41
CA ILE A 91 -4.28 12.87 15.75
C ILE A 91 -4.21 12.42 14.28
N GLU A 92 -5.05 11.43 13.94
CA GLU A 92 -5.14 10.93 12.56
C GLU A 92 -6.32 11.58 11.83
N ILE A 93 -6.02 12.20 10.71
CA ILE A 93 -6.97 12.91 9.86
C ILE A 93 -6.90 12.29 8.46
N ASP A 94 -8.04 11.78 7.98
CA ASP A 94 -8.21 11.39 6.58
C ASP A 94 -8.86 12.56 5.84
N ALA A 95 -8.06 13.27 5.04
CA ALA A 95 -8.52 14.45 4.31
C ALA A 95 -9.50 14.12 3.17
N ALA A 96 -9.58 12.86 2.74
CA ALA A 96 -10.56 12.40 1.75
C ALA A 96 -11.96 12.22 2.34
N SER A 97 -12.10 12.13 3.67
CA SER A 97 -13.37 11.97 4.35
C SER A 97 -14.12 13.30 4.44
N ARG A 98 -15.26 13.41 3.75
CA ARG A 98 -16.08 14.65 3.66
C ARG A 98 -16.59 15.17 5.01
N THR A 99 -16.75 14.30 6.00
CA THR A 99 -17.26 14.65 7.35
C THR A 99 -16.27 15.38 8.24
N LYS A 100 -14.98 15.46 7.85
CA LYS A 100 -13.91 16.02 8.68
C LYS A 100 -13.28 17.32 8.15
N VAL A 101 -13.81 17.92 7.10
CA VAL A 101 -13.20 19.12 6.48
C VAL A 101 -13.32 20.34 7.42
N GLU A 102 -14.44 20.49 8.14
CA GLU A 102 -14.62 21.56 9.13
C GLU A 102 -13.87 21.25 10.43
N ASP A 103 -13.88 19.98 10.86
CA ASP A 103 -13.16 19.52 12.05
C ASP A 103 -11.63 19.65 11.91
N THR A 104 -11.08 19.53 10.68
CA THR A 104 -9.63 19.63 10.44
C THR A 104 -9.07 20.99 10.82
N ARG A 105 -9.83 22.06 10.64
CA ARG A 105 -9.41 23.40 11.03
C ARG A 105 -9.31 23.54 12.55
N GLU A 106 -10.34 23.12 13.27
CA GLU A 106 -10.35 23.16 14.74
C GLU A 106 -9.22 22.32 15.33
N LEU A 107 -8.91 21.17 14.71
CA LEU A 107 -7.79 20.33 15.11
C LEU A 107 -6.44 21.01 14.89
N LEU A 108 -6.28 21.76 13.79
CA LEU A 108 -5.06 22.53 13.52
C LEU A 108 -4.95 23.79 14.39
N ASP A 109 -6.06 24.42 14.75
CA ASP A 109 -6.08 25.54 15.70
C ASP A 109 -5.64 25.09 17.11
N ASN A 110 -5.82 23.81 17.44
CA ASN A 110 -5.41 23.19 18.71
C ASN A 110 -3.93 22.75 18.76
N VAL A 111 -3.13 23.06 17.73
CA VAL A 111 -1.69 22.66 17.67
C VAL A 111 -0.86 23.32 18.78
N GLN A 112 -1.26 24.50 19.24
CA GLN A 112 -0.55 25.23 20.30
C GLN A 112 -0.56 24.56 21.68
N TYR A 113 -1.41 23.55 21.90
CA TYR A 113 -1.48 22.85 23.17
C TYR A 113 -0.45 21.70 23.21
N LYS A 114 0.26 21.61 24.35
CA LYS A 114 1.25 20.54 24.59
C LYS A 114 0.62 19.15 24.55
N PRO A 115 1.42 18.09 24.26
CA PRO A 115 0.95 16.72 24.37
C PRO A 115 0.51 16.41 25.80
N VAL A 116 -0.44 15.49 25.93
CA VAL A 116 -1.02 15.09 27.23
C VAL A 116 -0.22 13.95 27.86
N VAL A 117 0.17 12.96 27.08
CA VAL A 117 0.83 11.73 27.51
C VAL A 117 2.19 11.54 26.83
N GLY A 118 2.25 11.83 25.53
CA GLY A 118 3.42 11.63 24.69
C GLY A 118 4.50 12.69 24.88
N ARG A 119 5.67 12.48 24.28
CA ARG A 119 6.71 13.52 24.13
C ARG A 119 6.35 14.49 23.03
N TYR A 120 5.74 13.96 21.96
CA TYR A 120 5.35 14.72 20.79
C TYR A 120 3.86 14.55 20.52
N LYS A 121 3.23 15.65 20.16
CA LYS A 121 1.90 15.67 19.56
C LYS A 121 2.07 15.49 18.05
N VAL A 122 1.54 14.41 17.52
CA VAL A 122 1.75 14.01 16.12
C VAL A 122 0.44 14.17 15.35
N TYR A 123 0.50 14.90 14.26
CA TYR A 123 -0.60 15.04 13.31
C TYR A 123 -0.31 14.19 12.08
N LEU A 124 -1.02 13.09 11.92
CA LEU A 124 -0.96 12.23 10.75
C LEU A 124 -2.12 12.57 9.81
N ILE A 125 -1.81 13.25 8.71
CA ILE A 125 -2.80 13.67 7.72
C ILE A 125 -2.64 12.81 6.47
N ASP A 126 -3.60 11.91 6.26
CA ASP A 126 -3.64 11.06 5.07
C ASP A 126 -4.38 11.77 3.93
N GLU A 127 -3.93 11.52 2.70
CA GLU A 127 -4.39 12.17 1.46
C GLU A 127 -4.43 13.71 1.58
N VAL A 128 -3.36 14.28 2.12
CA VAL A 128 -3.27 15.71 2.45
C VAL A 128 -3.62 16.64 1.28
N HIS A 129 -3.46 16.20 0.02
CA HIS A 129 -3.86 16.95 -1.16
C HIS A 129 -5.39 17.20 -1.28
N MET A 130 -6.19 16.47 -0.49
CA MET A 130 -7.65 16.61 -0.43
C MET A 130 -8.11 17.66 0.60
N LEU A 131 -7.20 18.28 1.34
CA LEU A 131 -7.55 19.33 2.29
C LEU A 131 -8.21 20.52 1.57
N SER A 132 -9.13 21.18 2.27
CA SER A 132 -9.71 22.44 1.80
C SER A 132 -8.66 23.54 1.76
N ARG A 133 -8.91 24.57 0.95
CA ARG A 133 -8.02 25.75 0.86
C ARG A 133 -7.82 26.44 2.23
N HIS A 134 -8.84 26.44 3.06
CA HIS A 134 -8.77 27.00 4.42
C HIS A 134 -7.91 26.15 5.35
N SER A 135 -8.06 24.82 5.31
CA SER A 135 -7.24 23.88 6.09
C SER A 135 -5.78 23.92 5.65
N PHE A 136 -5.50 24.06 4.35
CA PHE A 136 -4.14 24.28 3.86
C PHE A 136 -3.51 25.54 4.44
N ASN A 137 -4.23 26.66 4.48
CA ASN A 137 -3.71 27.90 5.04
C ASN A 137 -3.44 27.81 6.55
N ALA A 138 -4.29 27.09 7.30
CA ALA A 138 -4.05 26.80 8.72
C ALA A 138 -2.80 25.94 8.92
N LEU A 139 -2.66 24.89 8.11
CA LEU A 139 -1.48 24.00 8.13
C LEU A 139 -0.19 24.78 7.80
N LEU A 140 -0.21 25.63 6.77
CA LEU A 140 0.94 26.45 6.37
C LEU A 140 1.43 27.35 7.50
N LYS A 141 0.51 28.05 8.20
CA LYS A 141 0.87 28.90 9.35
C LYS A 141 1.63 28.11 10.42
N THR A 142 1.16 26.90 10.72
CA THR A 142 1.79 26.05 11.72
C THR A 142 3.10 25.45 11.24
N LEU A 143 3.24 25.20 9.94
CA LEU A 143 4.51 24.70 9.36
C LEU A 143 5.60 25.78 9.29
N GLU A 144 5.23 27.08 9.30
CA GLU A 144 6.16 28.20 9.34
C GLU A 144 6.78 28.38 10.73
N GLU A 145 5.97 28.27 11.78
CA GLU A 145 6.39 28.43 13.16
C GLU A 145 5.87 27.24 14.01
N PRO A 146 6.39 26.02 13.77
CA PRO A 146 5.89 24.84 14.47
C PRO A 146 6.37 24.82 15.92
N PRO A 147 5.50 24.51 16.91
CA PRO A 147 5.95 24.23 18.26
C PRO A 147 6.90 23.04 18.30
N GLU A 148 7.95 23.05 19.12
CA GLU A 148 8.99 22.02 19.20
C GLU A 148 8.43 20.61 19.46
N TYR A 149 7.34 20.57 20.24
CA TYR A 149 6.65 19.33 20.62
C TYR A 149 5.66 18.81 19.58
N VAL A 150 5.54 19.47 18.42
CA VAL A 150 4.60 19.05 17.35
C VAL A 150 5.37 18.43 16.19
N LYS A 151 4.84 17.34 15.64
CA LYS A 151 5.34 16.70 14.42
C LYS A 151 4.19 16.47 13.45
N PHE A 152 4.39 16.85 12.18
CA PHE A 152 3.47 16.60 11.09
C PHE A 152 3.95 15.44 10.24
N LEU A 153 3.09 14.46 10.04
CA LEU A 153 3.32 13.30 9.17
C LEU A 153 2.24 13.36 8.08
N LEU A 154 2.62 13.86 6.92
CA LEU A 154 1.71 14.06 5.80
C LEU A 154 1.85 12.90 4.82
N ALA A 155 0.75 12.36 4.35
CA ALA A 155 0.74 11.31 3.33
C ALA A 155 -0.10 11.75 2.12
N THR A 156 0.37 11.42 0.91
CA THR A 156 -0.34 11.75 -0.33
C THR A 156 -0.07 10.72 -1.42
N THR A 157 -1.07 10.45 -2.22
CA THR A 157 -0.92 9.71 -3.48
C THR A 157 -0.54 10.63 -4.65
N ASP A 158 -0.81 11.94 -4.54
CA ASP A 158 -0.57 12.91 -5.60
C ASP A 158 0.22 14.13 -5.07
N PRO A 159 1.55 14.06 -5.04
CA PRO A 159 2.37 15.18 -4.56
C PRO A 159 2.31 16.41 -5.48
N GLN A 160 1.92 16.26 -6.74
CA GLN A 160 1.86 17.37 -7.71
C GLN A 160 0.71 18.34 -7.39
N LYS A 161 -0.33 17.86 -6.70
CA LYS A 161 -1.44 18.72 -6.24
C LYS A 161 -1.10 19.56 -5.01
N LEU A 162 0.06 19.33 -4.38
CA LEU A 162 0.46 20.07 -3.20
C LEU A 162 1.12 21.40 -3.57
N PRO A 163 0.78 22.50 -2.86
CA PRO A 163 1.47 23.78 -3.03
C PRO A 163 2.97 23.64 -2.74
N ILE A 164 3.80 24.30 -3.53
CA ILE A 164 5.26 24.33 -3.36
C ILE A 164 5.67 24.85 -1.96
N THR A 165 4.84 25.69 -1.38
CA THR A 165 5.02 26.23 -0.03
C THR A 165 4.97 25.18 1.07
N ILE A 166 4.19 24.10 0.89
CA ILE A 166 4.17 22.91 1.78
C ILE A 166 5.38 22.05 1.48
N LEU A 167 5.64 21.76 0.20
CA LEU A 167 6.74 20.89 -0.21
C LEU A 167 8.10 21.40 0.31
N SER A 168 8.32 22.72 0.27
CA SER A 168 9.57 23.33 0.74
C SER A 168 9.78 23.30 2.25
N ARG A 169 8.73 23.02 3.04
CA ARG A 169 8.77 22.95 4.51
C ARG A 169 8.75 21.55 5.06
N CYS A 170 8.67 20.55 4.18
CA CYS A 170 8.61 19.14 4.57
C CYS A 170 9.86 18.39 4.12
N MET A 171 10.32 17.45 4.96
CA MET A 171 11.24 16.42 4.54
C MET A 171 10.46 15.40 3.70
N GLN A 172 10.80 15.27 2.42
CA GLN A 172 10.04 14.49 1.46
C GLN A 172 10.60 13.08 1.30
N PHE A 173 9.73 12.08 1.40
CA PHE A 173 10.02 10.67 1.17
C PHE A 173 9.09 10.10 0.11
N HIS A 174 9.68 9.54 -0.94
CA HIS A 174 8.93 8.87 -1.97
C HIS A 174 8.97 7.36 -1.77
N LEU A 175 7.82 6.75 -1.51
CA LEU A 175 7.64 5.32 -1.38
C LEU A 175 7.40 4.72 -2.77
N LYS A 176 8.16 3.70 -3.10
CA LYS A 176 8.06 3.00 -4.38
C LYS A 176 6.96 1.94 -4.32
N ALA A 177 6.29 1.72 -5.46
CA ALA A 177 5.49 0.51 -5.62
C ALA A 177 6.38 -0.72 -5.42
N LEU A 178 5.85 -1.75 -4.78
CA LEU A 178 6.57 -3.01 -4.58
C LEU A 178 6.60 -3.80 -5.89
N ASP A 179 7.68 -4.52 -6.13
CA ASP A 179 7.73 -5.46 -7.23
C ASP A 179 6.97 -6.77 -6.92
N GLU A 180 6.59 -7.48 -7.97
CA GLU A 180 5.81 -8.73 -7.83
C GLU A 180 6.53 -9.78 -6.96
N PRO A 181 7.86 -10.01 -7.08
CA PRO A 181 8.57 -10.93 -6.22
C PRO A 181 8.53 -10.54 -4.73
N GLN A 182 8.60 -9.26 -4.40
CA GLN A 182 8.51 -8.77 -3.01
C GLN A 182 7.12 -9.05 -2.43
N ILE A 183 6.07 -8.82 -3.22
CA ILE A 183 4.69 -9.09 -2.80
C ILE A 183 4.46 -10.59 -2.65
N SER A 184 4.85 -11.41 -3.63
CA SER A 184 4.72 -12.87 -3.60
C SER A 184 5.44 -13.47 -2.38
N ALA A 185 6.68 -13.04 -2.10
CA ALA A 185 7.43 -13.44 -0.91
C ALA A 185 6.72 -13.03 0.39
N HIS A 186 6.12 -11.84 0.43
CA HIS A 186 5.36 -11.41 1.60
C HIS A 186 4.09 -12.24 1.81
N LEU A 187 3.32 -12.50 0.74
CA LEU A 187 2.12 -13.35 0.80
C LEU A 187 2.46 -14.77 1.26
N ASN A 188 3.57 -15.35 0.77
CA ASN A 188 4.08 -16.64 1.22
C ASN A 188 4.32 -16.63 2.74
N ARG A 189 5.03 -15.62 3.26
CA ARG A 189 5.29 -15.48 4.70
C ARG A 189 3.98 -15.38 5.50
N VAL A 190 3.03 -14.59 5.02
CA VAL A 190 1.73 -14.38 5.68
C VAL A 190 0.94 -15.68 5.74
N LEU A 191 0.73 -16.34 4.60
CA LEU A 191 -0.07 -17.56 4.52
C LEU A 191 0.56 -18.74 5.29
N THR A 192 1.89 -18.84 5.27
CA THR A 192 2.62 -19.83 6.07
C THR A 192 2.38 -19.59 7.57
N ALA A 193 2.48 -18.35 8.03
CA ALA A 193 2.25 -18.01 9.44
C ALA A 193 0.78 -18.18 9.88
N GLU A 194 -0.17 -18.03 8.96
CA GLU A 194 -1.60 -18.27 9.20
C GLU A 194 -1.97 -19.76 9.06
N ASN A 195 -1.03 -20.64 8.67
CA ASN A 195 -1.27 -22.05 8.36
C ASN A 195 -2.35 -22.26 7.29
N ILE A 196 -2.39 -21.39 6.29
CA ILE A 196 -3.33 -21.48 5.16
C ILE A 196 -2.61 -22.13 3.98
N PRO A 197 -3.13 -23.26 3.44
CA PRO A 197 -2.53 -23.91 2.29
C PRO A 197 -2.70 -23.04 1.03
N PHE A 198 -1.67 -23.00 0.21
CA PHE A 198 -1.65 -22.20 -1.02
C PHE A 198 -0.83 -22.86 -2.12
N ASP A 199 -1.12 -22.50 -3.37
CA ASP A 199 -0.33 -22.86 -4.54
C ASP A 199 0.61 -21.69 -4.88
N ALA A 200 1.90 -21.95 -5.15
CA ALA A 200 2.87 -20.89 -5.45
C ALA A 200 2.46 -20.02 -6.67
N PRO A 201 1.97 -20.58 -7.80
CA PRO A 201 1.50 -19.76 -8.93
C PRO A 201 0.34 -18.83 -8.59
N ALA A 202 -0.50 -19.17 -7.60
CA ALA A 202 -1.57 -18.33 -7.14
C ALA A 202 -1.05 -17.02 -6.51
N LEU A 203 0.08 -17.10 -5.78
CA LEU A 203 0.69 -15.92 -5.16
C LEU A 203 1.26 -14.95 -6.19
N ASP A 204 1.85 -15.46 -7.27
CA ASP A 204 2.39 -14.62 -8.33
C ASP A 204 1.27 -13.87 -9.07
N LYS A 205 0.14 -14.54 -9.31
CA LYS A 205 -1.05 -13.92 -9.90
C LYS A 205 -1.66 -12.85 -8.99
N LEU A 206 -1.76 -13.11 -7.68
CA LEU A 206 -2.20 -12.12 -6.70
C LEU A 206 -1.24 -10.93 -6.61
N ALA A 207 0.08 -11.18 -6.67
CA ALA A 207 1.10 -10.15 -6.67
C ALA A 207 1.00 -9.24 -7.90
N LYS A 208 0.82 -9.82 -9.08
CA LYS A 208 0.60 -9.09 -10.36
C LYS A 208 -0.68 -8.24 -10.28
N ALA A 209 -1.79 -8.83 -9.82
CA ALA A 209 -3.07 -8.13 -9.69
C ALA A 209 -3.05 -6.98 -8.67
N ALA A 210 -2.17 -7.04 -7.68
CA ALA A 210 -2.03 -6.00 -6.66
C ALA A 210 -1.30 -4.74 -7.14
N GLN A 211 -0.68 -4.75 -8.32
CA GLN A 211 -0.03 -3.59 -8.96
C GLN A 211 0.89 -2.79 -8.02
N GLY A 212 1.69 -3.50 -7.22
CA GLY A 212 2.65 -2.88 -6.30
C GLY A 212 2.08 -2.45 -4.94
N SER A 213 0.79 -2.72 -4.67
CA SER A 213 0.10 -2.40 -3.42
C SER A 213 0.09 -3.60 -2.48
N ILE A 214 0.80 -3.50 -1.34
CA ILE A 214 0.80 -4.56 -0.31
C ILE A 214 -0.58 -4.68 0.37
N ARG A 215 -1.31 -3.57 0.50
CA ARG A 215 -2.65 -3.60 1.08
C ARG A 215 -3.65 -4.33 0.20
N ASP A 216 -3.61 -4.05 -1.11
CA ASP A 216 -4.54 -4.66 -2.05
C ASP A 216 -4.19 -6.14 -2.26
N SER A 217 -2.90 -6.52 -2.24
CA SER A 217 -2.50 -7.93 -2.29
C SER A 217 -3.05 -8.74 -1.11
N LEU A 218 -2.99 -8.22 0.11
CA LEU A 218 -3.56 -8.86 1.29
C LEU A 218 -5.09 -8.93 1.23
N SER A 219 -5.75 -7.89 0.68
CA SER A 219 -7.20 -7.88 0.51
C SER A 219 -7.67 -8.89 -0.54
N LEU A 220 -6.95 -9.00 -1.66
CA LEU A 220 -7.20 -10.02 -2.69
C LEU A 220 -6.95 -11.44 -2.12
N THR A 221 -5.94 -11.59 -1.28
CA THR A 221 -5.66 -12.86 -0.60
C THR A 221 -6.79 -13.26 0.35
N ASP A 222 -7.35 -12.33 1.13
CA ASP A 222 -8.54 -12.57 1.97
C ASP A 222 -9.73 -13.05 1.14
N GLN A 223 -9.96 -12.45 -0.04
CA GLN A 223 -11.02 -12.87 -0.95
C GLN A 223 -10.76 -14.29 -1.49
N ALA A 224 -9.52 -14.58 -1.89
CA ALA A 224 -9.16 -15.91 -2.38
C ALA A 224 -9.34 -16.99 -1.30
N ILE A 225 -8.99 -16.70 -0.04
CA ILE A 225 -9.22 -17.59 1.11
C ILE A 225 -10.71 -17.88 1.29
N ALA A 226 -11.53 -16.83 1.22
CA ALA A 226 -12.98 -16.95 1.39
C ALA A 226 -13.62 -17.78 0.27
N MET A 227 -13.24 -17.55 -0.99
CA MET A 227 -13.74 -18.30 -2.14
C MET A 227 -13.20 -19.74 -2.18
N GLY A 228 -11.97 -19.95 -1.75
CA GLY A 228 -11.29 -21.25 -1.75
C GLY A 228 -11.56 -22.09 -0.50
N ASN A 229 -12.55 -21.72 0.32
CA ASN A 229 -12.91 -22.42 1.56
C ASN A 229 -11.69 -22.67 2.47
N GLY A 230 -10.88 -21.64 2.65
CA GLY A 230 -9.68 -21.69 3.50
C GLY A 230 -8.38 -22.11 2.79
N LYS A 231 -8.39 -22.23 1.47
CA LYS A 231 -7.21 -22.53 0.64
C LYS A 231 -7.07 -21.48 -0.47
N VAL A 232 -5.83 -21.08 -0.80
CA VAL A 232 -5.51 -20.21 -1.94
C VAL A 232 -4.98 -21.08 -3.09
N SER A 233 -5.88 -21.58 -3.94
CA SER A 233 -5.51 -22.35 -5.12
C SER A 233 -5.47 -21.50 -6.39
N THR A 234 -4.69 -21.93 -7.37
CA THR A 234 -4.55 -21.23 -8.65
C THR A 234 -5.89 -21.09 -9.38
N ASP A 235 -6.74 -22.13 -9.37
CA ASP A 235 -8.05 -22.11 -10.02
C ASP A 235 -9.00 -21.10 -9.38
N VAL A 236 -9.00 -21.01 -8.03
CA VAL A 236 -9.80 -20.02 -7.29
C VAL A 236 -9.34 -18.60 -7.63
N VAL A 237 -8.03 -18.36 -7.65
CA VAL A 237 -7.48 -17.04 -7.99
C VAL A 237 -7.78 -16.67 -9.43
N ASN A 238 -7.67 -17.60 -10.38
CA ASN A 238 -8.05 -17.35 -11.78
C ASN A 238 -9.52 -16.95 -11.89
N THR A 239 -10.41 -17.71 -11.24
CA THR A 239 -11.86 -17.42 -11.26
C THR A 239 -12.15 -16.06 -10.59
N MET A 240 -11.52 -15.78 -9.45
CA MET A 240 -11.73 -14.55 -8.69
C MET A 240 -11.29 -13.30 -9.46
N LEU A 241 -10.15 -13.38 -10.13
CA LEU A 241 -9.58 -12.27 -10.89
C LEU A 241 -10.12 -12.19 -12.31
N GLY A 242 -10.94 -13.17 -12.74
CA GLY A 242 -11.40 -13.26 -14.12
C GLY A 242 -10.28 -13.57 -15.11
N LEU A 243 -9.15 -14.11 -14.62
CA LEU A 243 -7.99 -14.39 -15.46
C LEU A 243 -8.34 -15.51 -16.44
N LEU A 244 -7.91 -15.30 -17.66
CA LEU A 244 -7.99 -16.29 -18.72
C LEU A 244 -7.05 -17.46 -18.46
N ASP A 245 -7.40 -18.64 -18.93
CA ASP A 245 -6.44 -19.75 -18.96
C ASP A 245 -5.32 -19.36 -19.94
N GLU A 246 -4.07 -19.58 -19.52
CA GLU A 246 -2.88 -19.22 -20.31
C GLU A 246 -2.86 -19.80 -21.72
N ASP A 247 -3.62 -20.88 -21.93
CA ASP A 247 -3.75 -21.55 -23.22
C ASP A 247 -4.71 -20.81 -24.19
N GLN A 248 -5.65 -20.02 -23.71
CA GLN A 248 -6.68 -19.39 -24.55
C GLN A 248 -6.12 -18.38 -25.56
N PRO A 249 -5.21 -17.44 -25.20
CA PRO A 249 -4.55 -16.58 -26.18
C PRO A 249 -3.74 -17.38 -27.20
N ILE A 250 -3.08 -18.45 -26.80
CA ILE A 250 -2.29 -19.34 -27.67
C ILE A 250 -3.21 -20.09 -28.64
N GLU A 251 -4.32 -20.60 -28.13
CA GLU A 251 -5.33 -21.30 -28.95
C GLU A 251 -5.95 -20.36 -30.02
N ILE A 252 -6.20 -19.09 -29.65
CA ILE A 252 -6.67 -18.07 -30.61
C ILE A 252 -5.62 -17.86 -31.70
N ILE A 253 -4.36 -17.63 -31.34
CA ILE A 253 -3.25 -17.44 -32.30
C ILE A 253 -3.14 -18.65 -33.21
N TYR A 254 -3.22 -19.86 -32.65
CA TYR A 254 -3.10 -21.10 -33.40
C TYR A 254 -4.28 -21.31 -34.36
N ALA A 255 -5.51 -21.03 -33.91
CA ALA A 255 -6.70 -21.11 -34.75
C ALA A 255 -6.64 -20.11 -35.94
N LEU A 256 -6.16 -18.88 -35.68
CA LEU A 256 -5.93 -17.86 -36.71
C LEU A 256 -4.86 -18.30 -37.69
N HIS A 257 -3.74 -18.84 -37.23
CA HIS A 257 -2.67 -19.32 -38.08
C HIS A 257 -3.12 -20.46 -39.01
N GLN A 258 -3.98 -21.36 -38.52
CA GLN A 258 -4.54 -22.46 -39.32
C GLN A 258 -5.72 -22.04 -40.21
N GLY A 259 -6.25 -20.83 -40.08
CA GLY A 259 -7.49 -20.42 -40.75
C GLY A 259 -8.74 -21.18 -40.29
N ASN A 260 -8.69 -21.76 -39.05
CA ASN A 260 -9.75 -22.58 -38.51
C ASN A 260 -10.75 -21.73 -37.71
N GLY A 261 -11.79 -21.23 -38.39
CA GLY A 261 -12.84 -20.40 -37.78
C GLY A 261 -13.67 -21.12 -36.75
N GLU A 262 -13.92 -22.43 -36.90
CA GLU A 262 -14.71 -23.21 -35.93
C GLU A 262 -13.97 -23.32 -34.57
N ARG A 263 -12.67 -23.63 -34.59
CA ARG A 263 -11.84 -23.68 -33.41
C ARG A 263 -11.75 -22.29 -32.72
N LEU A 264 -11.60 -21.22 -33.51
CA LEU A 264 -11.59 -19.85 -33.00
C LEU A 264 -12.90 -19.52 -32.27
N MET A 265 -14.05 -19.79 -32.91
CA MET A 265 -15.37 -19.53 -32.29
C MET A 265 -15.58 -20.35 -31.02
N LYS A 266 -15.14 -21.60 -30.98
CA LYS A 266 -15.23 -22.43 -29.79
C LYS A 266 -14.41 -21.86 -28.62
N THR A 267 -13.19 -21.40 -28.88
CA THR A 267 -12.34 -20.76 -27.87
C THR A 267 -12.98 -19.47 -27.34
N ILE A 268 -13.49 -18.61 -28.25
CA ILE A 268 -14.21 -17.39 -27.89
C ILE A 268 -15.45 -17.69 -27.02
N GLN A 269 -16.21 -18.73 -27.36
CA GLN A 269 -17.39 -19.13 -26.58
C GLN A 269 -16.99 -19.63 -25.19
N THR A 270 -15.92 -20.37 -25.05
CA THR A 270 -15.38 -20.81 -23.74
C THR A 270 -14.99 -19.63 -22.86
N VAL A 271 -14.37 -18.59 -23.44
CA VAL A 271 -14.06 -17.34 -22.72
C VAL A 271 -15.32 -16.62 -22.27
N ALA A 272 -16.33 -16.51 -23.16
CA ALA A 272 -17.61 -15.88 -22.84
C ALA A 272 -18.34 -16.57 -21.68
N GLU A 273 -18.32 -17.92 -21.64
CA GLU A 273 -18.96 -18.71 -20.59
C GLU A 273 -18.29 -18.51 -19.21
N LYS A 274 -16.98 -18.20 -19.19
CA LYS A 274 -16.20 -17.92 -17.95
C LYS A 274 -16.26 -16.44 -17.54
N ALA A 275 -17.08 -15.61 -18.20
CA ALA A 275 -17.16 -14.15 -17.98
C ALA A 275 -15.79 -13.45 -18.07
N GLY A 276 -14.92 -13.91 -18.96
CA GLY A 276 -13.58 -13.36 -19.17
C GLY A 276 -13.61 -11.92 -19.67
N ASP A 277 -12.57 -11.16 -19.30
CA ASP A 277 -12.36 -9.79 -19.77
C ASP A 277 -11.82 -9.82 -21.22
N TRP A 278 -12.56 -9.23 -22.14
CA TRP A 278 -12.18 -9.18 -23.55
C TRP A 278 -10.99 -8.27 -23.83
N ASP A 279 -10.83 -7.20 -23.05
CA ASP A 279 -9.69 -6.30 -23.18
C ASP A 279 -8.40 -7.00 -22.72
N GLU A 280 -8.48 -7.77 -21.63
CA GLU A 280 -7.37 -8.60 -21.16
C GLU A 280 -7.02 -9.70 -22.17
N LEU A 281 -8.01 -10.39 -22.75
CA LEU A 281 -7.78 -11.40 -23.78
C LEU A 281 -7.03 -10.85 -25.00
N LEU A 282 -7.44 -9.67 -25.47
CA LEU A 282 -6.78 -9.00 -26.58
C LEU A 282 -5.36 -8.56 -26.22
N ALA A 283 -5.16 -8.00 -25.03
CA ALA A 283 -3.86 -7.57 -24.53
C ALA A 283 -2.89 -8.76 -24.39
N GLU A 284 -3.32 -9.86 -23.78
CA GLU A 284 -2.49 -11.07 -23.66
C GLU A 284 -2.21 -11.72 -25.00
N THR A 285 -3.19 -11.75 -25.92
CA THR A 285 -2.99 -12.28 -27.28
C THR A 285 -1.93 -11.43 -28.02
N ALA A 286 -2.00 -10.11 -27.91
CA ALA A 286 -1.02 -9.21 -28.50
C ALA A 286 0.38 -9.39 -27.89
N GLU A 287 0.47 -9.56 -26.57
CA GLU A 287 1.75 -9.83 -25.87
C GLU A 287 2.38 -11.16 -26.33
N LYS A 288 1.58 -12.23 -26.44
CA LYS A 288 2.06 -13.53 -26.95
C LYS A 288 2.53 -13.43 -28.39
N LEU A 289 1.81 -12.72 -29.25
CA LEU A 289 2.24 -12.46 -30.63
C LEU A 289 3.57 -11.71 -30.68
N HIS A 290 3.75 -10.70 -29.83
CA HIS A 290 5.00 -9.96 -29.70
C HIS A 290 6.15 -10.86 -29.26
N GLN A 291 5.93 -11.71 -28.25
CA GLN A 291 6.93 -12.69 -27.78
C GLN A 291 7.33 -13.67 -28.90
N ILE A 292 6.36 -14.19 -29.65
CA ILE A 292 6.60 -15.10 -30.80
C ILE A 292 7.43 -14.36 -31.85
N ALA A 293 7.11 -13.13 -32.20
CA ALA A 293 7.85 -12.34 -33.17
C ALA A 293 9.30 -12.10 -32.74
N LEU A 294 9.53 -11.78 -31.47
CA LEU A 294 10.88 -11.63 -30.90
C LEU A 294 11.67 -12.93 -30.97
N MET A 295 11.07 -14.07 -30.61
CA MET A 295 11.71 -15.37 -30.66
C MET A 295 12.11 -15.72 -32.11
N GLN A 296 11.25 -15.43 -33.10
CA GLN A 296 11.54 -15.67 -34.50
C GLN A 296 12.70 -14.80 -35.04
N LEU A 297 12.79 -13.54 -34.53
CA LEU A 297 13.91 -12.66 -34.90
C LEU A 297 15.23 -13.11 -34.29
N LEU A 298 15.21 -13.52 -33.01
CA LEU A 298 16.39 -14.02 -32.30
C LEU A 298 16.87 -15.39 -32.82
N ALA A 299 15.95 -16.26 -33.26
CA ALA A 299 16.30 -17.56 -33.84
C ALA A 299 16.90 -17.47 -35.27
N LYS A 300 16.83 -16.31 -35.93
CA LYS A 300 17.42 -16.05 -37.26
C LYS A 300 18.82 -15.47 -37.18
N ASN A 301 19.31 -15.12 -35.99
CA ASN A 301 20.70 -14.67 -35.75
C ASN A 301 21.48 -15.77 -35.02
#